data_1f80050fc5480ba7b23fc7bfd3a0a83c
#
_entry.id   1f80050fc5480ba7b23fc7bfd3a0a83c
#
_cell.length_a   1.000
_cell.length_b   1.000
_cell.length_c   1.000
_cell.angle_alpha   90.00
_cell.angle_beta   90.00
_cell.angle_gamma   90.00
#
_symmetry.space_group_name_H-M   'P 1'
#
loop_
_entity.id
_entity.type
_entity.pdbx_description
1 polymer ?
#
loop_
_entity_poly.entity_id
_entity_poly.type
_entity_poly.pdbx_seq_one_letter_code
_entity_poly.pdbx_strand_id
1 'polypeptide(L)'
;MTRAQARTNIHNLGATYWQYDFAMYWTIRMLYLVEYGDWNSQKAIGYGCSPSGSLFNMGATDGMKYHTGTAATSRTTYGCTQYRYIEGLWDNVFDWCDGIYFSGEIVCCIKDPAQFSDTANGTMVGTRATSSDYISEWTNPTASGFEYALYPNAVHGTKNTYVCDYCEYGPSGIVLRVGAYYGQGQYYGAFCLYGNGGASSARSDIGCRLQKLP
;
A
#
# COMPACT_ATOMS: atom_id res chain seq x y z
N MET A 1 -5.11 14.25 7.43
CA MET A 1 -5.81 13.43 8.47
C MET A 1 -4.82 12.43 9.03
N THR A 2 -4.72 12.30 10.37
CA THR A 2 -3.86 11.28 11.01
C THR A 2 -4.46 9.88 10.84
N ARG A 3 -3.67 8.83 11.07
CA ARG A 3 -4.15 7.44 10.96
C ARG A 3 -5.29 7.14 11.96
N ALA A 4 -5.17 7.61 13.20
CA ALA A 4 -6.24 7.46 14.21
C ALA A 4 -7.53 8.17 13.80
N GLN A 5 -7.45 9.39 13.26
CA GLN A 5 -8.62 10.11 12.75
C GLN A 5 -9.26 9.37 11.56
N ALA A 6 -8.46 8.80 10.66
CA ALA A 6 -8.97 7.99 9.55
C ALA A 6 -9.75 6.78 10.07
N ARG A 7 -9.17 6.04 11.02
CA ARG A 7 -9.81 4.88 11.66
C ARG A 7 -11.15 5.26 12.30
N THR A 8 -11.19 6.33 13.10
CA THR A 8 -12.40 6.80 13.75
C THR A 8 -13.47 7.22 12.74
N ASN A 9 -13.10 8.02 11.74
CA ASN A 9 -14.05 8.52 10.76
C ASN A 9 -14.66 7.38 9.92
N ILE A 10 -13.87 6.39 9.56
CA ILE A 10 -14.34 5.23 8.81
C ILE A 10 -15.28 4.38 9.67
N HIS A 11 -14.91 4.12 10.93
CA HIS A 11 -15.76 3.32 11.83
C HIS A 11 -17.08 4.01 12.17
N ASN A 12 -17.15 5.33 12.14
CA ASN A 12 -18.39 6.11 12.31
C ASN A 12 -19.42 5.88 11.17
N LEU A 13 -19.01 5.30 10.04
CA LEU A 13 -19.92 4.92 8.96
C LEU A 13 -20.76 3.67 9.32
N GLY A 14 -20.33 2.90 10.33
CA GLY A 14 -21.01 1.70 10.85
C GLY A 14 -20.02 0.66 11.34
N ALA A 15 -20.48 -0.24 12.20
CA ALA A 15 -19.67 -1.21 12.92
C ALA A 15 -18.85 -2.18 12.03
N THR A 16 -19.27 -2.35 10.78
CA THR A 16 -18.58 -3.24 9.82
C THR A 16 -17.58 -2.51 8.92
N TYR A 17 -17.46 -1.17 9.04
CA TYR A 17 -16.52 -0.38 8.25
C TYR A 17 -15.22 -0.17 9.00
N TRP A 18 -14.12 -0.54 8.36
CA TRP A 18 -12.77 -0.50 8.92
C TRP A 18 -11.82 0.22 7.97
N GLN A 19 -10.74 0.75 8.52
CA GLN A 19 -9.66 1.25 7.70
C GLN A 19 -9.00 0.10 6.94
N TYR A 20 -8.62 0.35 5.68
CA TYR A 20 -7.84 -0.55 4.85
C TYR A 20 -6.64 -1.11 5.59
N ASP A 21 -6.52 -2.44 5.64
CA ASP A 21 -5.50 -3.14 6.42
C ASP A 21 -4.54 -3.97 5.56
N PHE A 22 -3.53 -4.50 6.22
CA PHE A 22 -2.47 -5.25 5.55
C PHE A 22 -2.93 -6.60 5.00
N ALA A 23 -3.94 -7.21 5.58
CA ALA A 23 -4.55 -8.42 5.04
C ALA A 23 -5.30 -8.14 3.72
N MET A 24 -6.08 -7.06 3.69
CA MET A 24 -6.76 -6.62 2.47
C MET A 24 -5.73 -6.13 1.42
N TYR A 25 -4.69 -5.42 1.85
CA TYR A 25 -3.58 -5.03 0.96
C TYR A 25 -3.06 -6.25 0.21
N TRP A 26 -2.68 -7.32 0.91
CA TRP A 26 -2.16 -8.52 0.27
C TRP A 26 -3.21 -9.32 -0.49
N THR A 27 -4.44 -9.36 -0.03
CA THR A 27 -5.55 -10.01 -0.78
C THR A 27 -5.67 -9.43 -2.19
N ILE A 28 -5.68 -8.12 -2.32
CA ILE A 28 -5.79 -7.45 -3.62
C ILE A 28 -4.55 -7.73 -4.48
N ARG A 29 -3.33 -7.67 -3.89
CA ARG A 29 -2.07 -7.88 -4.63
C ARG A 29 -1.89 -9.35 -5.06
N MET A 30 -2.34 -10.29 -4.26
CA MET A 30 -2.34 -11.72 -4.65
C MET A 30 -3.33 -11.98 -5.80
N LEU A 31 -4.52 -11.38 -5.78
CA LEU A 31 -5.44 -11.44 -6.91
C LEU A 31 -4.80 -10.86 -8.18
N TYR A 32 -4.13 -9.72 -8.06
CA TYR A 32 -3.40 -9.11 -9.16
C TYR A 32 -2.31 -10.06 -9.70
N LEU A 33 -1.49 -10.65 -8.82
CA LEU A 33 -0.42 -11.57 -9.23
C LEU A 33 -0.96 -12.83 -9.91
N VAL A 34 -2.06 -13.39 -9.44
CA VAL A 34 -2.74 -14.54 -10.07
C VAL A 34 -3.24 -14.17 -11.47
N GLU A 35 -3.75 -12.95 -11.65
CA GLU A 35 -4.32 -12.51 -12.93
C GLU A 35 -3.25 -12.11 -13.95
N TYR A 36 -2.21 -11.40 -13.52
CA TYR A 36 -1.21 -10.82 -14.42
C TYR A 36 0.11 -11.60 -14.49
N GLY A 37 0.46 -12.35 -13.45
CA GLY A 37 1.73 -13.07 -13.38
C GLY A 37 2.98 -12.20 -13.44
N ASP A 38 2.83 -10.90 -13.18
CA ASP A 38 3.91 -9.91 -13.29
C ASP A 38 3.88 -8.96 -12.08
N TRP A 39 5.00 -8.77 -11.40
CA TRP A 39 5.14 -7.83 -10.30
C TRP A 39 5.12 -6.38 -10.75
N ASN A 40 5.37 -6.11 -12.02
CA ASN A 40 5.40 -4.76 -12.58
C ASN A 40 3.99 -4.27 -12.94
N SER A 41 3.27 -3.79 -11.95
CA SER A 41 1.92 -3.24 -12.13
C SER A 41 1.89 -2.02 -13.04
N GLN A 42 2.95 -1.24 -13.06
CA GLN A 42 3.05 -0.06 -13.93
C GLN A 42 3.10 -0.48 -15.41
N LYS A 43 3.84 -1.54 -15.73
CA LYS A 43 3.88 -2.11 -17.08
C LYS A 43 2.54 -2.77 -17.45
N ALA A 44 1.94 -3.49 -16.51
CA ALA A 44 0.71 -4.24 -16.74
C ALA A 44 -0.52 -3.34 -16.89
N ILE A 45 -0.67 -2.33 -16.02
CA ILE A 45 -1.85 -1.47 -15.93
C ILE A 45 -1.53 -0.01 -16.28
N GLY A 46 -0.51 0.59 -15.68
CA GLY A 46 -0.12 1.98 -15.93
C GLY A 46 0.65 2.60 -14.77
N TYR A 47 1.27 3.75 -15.03
CA TYR A 47 2.08 4.47 -14.03
C TYR A 47 1.27 5.17 -12.95
N GLY A 48 -0.04 5.32 -13.15
CA GLY A 48 -0.86 6.12 -12.26
C GLY A 48 -0.57 7.62 -12.38
N CYS A 49 -0.99 8.36 -11.37
CA CYS A 49 -0.77 9.81 -11.27
C CYS A 49 0.56 10.16 -10.59
N SER A 50 1.27 9.19 -10.06
CA SER A 50 2.48 9.36 -9.25
C SER A 50 3.55 10.25 -9.91
N PRO A 51 3.85 10.16 -11.21
CA PRO A 51 4.86 11.01 -11.84
C PRO A 51 4.38 12.42 -12.20
N SER A 52 3.12 12.78 -11.96
CA SER A 52 2.52 14.04 -12.45
C SER A 52 2.96 15.29 -11.70
N GLY A 53 3.38 15.14 -10.44
CA GLY A 53 3.67 16.27 -9.54
C GLY A 53 2.44 17.00 -9.01
N SER A 54 1.23 16.51 -9.29
CA SER A 54 -0.03 17.14 -8.91
C SER A 54 -1.08 16.12 -8.47
N LEU A 55 -1.92 16.51 -7.52
CA LEU A 55 -3.10 15.74 -7.14
C LEU A 55 -4.12 15.69 -8.28
N PHE A 56 -4.75 14.54 -8.44
CA PHE A 56 -5.88 14.34 -9.34
C PHE A 56 -7.16 14.06 -8.56
N ASN A 57 -8.28 14.52 -9.10
CA ASN A 57 -9.58 14.12 -8.60
C ASN A 57 -9.84 12.64 -8.95
N MET A 58 -10.36 11.88 -7.98
CA MET A 58 -10.80 10.51 -8.20
C MET A 58 -12.06 10.52 -9.10
N GLY A 59 -12.33 9.39 -9.77
CA GLY A 59 -13.45 9.22 -10.69
C GLY A 59 -13.06 9.28 -12.18
N ALA A 60 -11.80 9.52 -12.50
CA ALA A 60 -11.34 9.55 -13.89
C ALA A 60 -11.49 8.19 -14.62
N THR A 61 -11.59 7.09 -13.86
CA THR A 61 -11.75 5.73 -14.37
C THR A 61 -13.19 5.22 -14.37
N ASP A 62 -14.17 6.02 -13.93
CA ASP A 62 -15.57 5.58 -13.78
C ASP A 62 -16.19 5.08 -15.09
N GLY A 63 -15.80 5.67 -16.24
CA GLY A 63 -16.25 5.27 -17.56
C GLY A 63 -15.52 4.07 -18.18
N MET A 64 -14.59 3.44 -17.49
CA MET A 64 -13.80 2.34 -18.04
C MET A 64 -14.63 1.06 -18.16
N LYS A 65 -14.69 0.48 -19.36
CA LYS A 65 -15.51 -0.68 -19.70
C LYS A 65 -15.19 -1.92 -18.87
N TYR A 66 -13.91 -2.17 -18.59
CA TYR A 66 -13.45 -3.40 -17.92
C TYR A 66 -13.05 -3.19 -16.46
N HIS A 67 -13.17 -1.96 -15.96
CA HIS A 67 -12.83 -1.60 -14.58
C HIS A 67 -11.44 -2.07 -14.12
N THR A 68 -10.53 -2.19 -15.08
CA THR A 68 -9.11 -2.46 -14.86
C THR A 68 -8.32 -1.84 -16.00
N GLY A 69 -7.35 -0.99 -15.69
CA GLY A 69 -6.54 -0.28 -16.69
C GLY A 69 -6.14 1.11 -16.21
N THR A 70 -5.86 1.99 -17.17
CA THR A 70 -5.53 3.39 -16.90
C THR A 70 -6.41 4.33 -17.72
N ALA A 71 -6.78 5.47 -17.12
CA ALA A 71 -7.45 6.56 -17.81
C ALA A 71 -6.52 7.35 -18.75
N ALA A 72 -5.21 7.09 -18.70
CA ALA A 72 -4.22 7.70 -19.57
C ALA A 72 -4.33 7.20 -21.02
N THR A 73 -3.84 7.99 -21.97
CA THR A 73 -3.81 7.62 -23.40
C THR A 73 -2.86 6.46 -23.70
N SER A 74 -1.89 6.24 -22.82
CA SER A 74 -1.01 5.05 -22.86
C SER A 74 -0.57 4.72 -21.44
N ARG A 75 -0.05 3.51 -21.22
CA ARG A 75 0.46 3.08 -19.91
C ARG A 75 1.68 3.87 -19.44
N THR A 76 2.35 4.57 -20.35
CA THR A 76 3.53 5.38 -20.09
C THR A 76 3.22 6.86 -19.87
N THR A 77 1.97 7.26 -20.00
CA THR A 77 1.48 8.59 -19.65
C THR A 77 0.82 8.58 -18.27
N TYR A 78 0.65 9.76 -17.70
CA TYR A 78 0.06 9.91 -16.38
C TYR A 78 -1.46 9.84 -16.45
N GLY A 79 -2.06 9.12 -15.54
CA GLY A 79 -3.51 9.01 -15.44
C GLY A 79 -3.89 7.99 -14.39
N CYS A 80 -5.05 8.22 -13.76
CA CYS A 80 -5.53 7.34 -12.71
C CYS A 80 -5.62 5.89 -13.20
N THR A 81 -5.18 4.96 -12.36
CA THR A 81 -5.28 3.53 -12.61
C THR A 81 -6.45 2.95 -11.87
N GLN A 82 -7.01 1.87 -12.39
CA GLN A 82 -8.06 1.10 -11.73
C GLN A 82 -7.73 -0.39 -11.84
N TYR A 83 -7.90 -1.11 -10.77
CA TYR A 83 -7.87 -2.56 -10.73
C TYR A 83 -9.13 -3.09 -10.05
N ARG A 84 -9.95 -3.84 -10.78
CA ARG A 84 -11.19 -4.46 -10.31
C ARG A 84 -12.08 -3.48 -9.53
N TYR A 85 -12.43 -2.36 -10.16
CA TYR A 85 -13.25 -1.26 -9.61
C TYR A 85 -12.56 -0.45 -8.48
N ILE A 86 -11.33 -0.71 -8.14
CA ILE A 86 -10.60 0.06 -7.15
C ILE A 86 -9.66 1.03 -7.86
N GLU A 87 -10.00 2.30 -7.86
CA GLU A 87 -9.18 3.35 -8.46
C GLU A 87 -8.03 3.76 -7.52
N GLY A 88 -6.86 4.05 -8.09
CA GLY A 88 -5.73 4.67 -7.39
C GLY A 88 -5.09 3.78 -6.33
N LEU A 89 -4.92 2.47 -6.58
CA LEU A 89 -4.23 1.57 -5.63
C LEU A 89 -2.74 1.89 -5.43
N TRP A 90 -2.14 2.64 -6.32
CA TRP A 90 -0.72 3.04 -6.29
C TRP A 90 -0.48 4.38 -6.96
N ASP A 91 -1.31 5.34 -6.74
CA ASP A 91 -1.11 6.66 -7.28
C ASP A 91 -1.72 7.74 -6.38
N ASN A 92 -1.58 8.98 -6.77
CA ASN A 92 -2.24 10.16 -6.25
C ASN A 92 -1.90 10.51 -4.79
N VAL A 93 -2.24 9.66 -3.83
CA VAL A 93 -1.88 9.83 -2.41
C VAL A 93 -1.47 8.49 -1.80
N PHE A 94 -0.63 8.54 -0.77
CA PHE A 94 -0.43 7.38 0.09
C PHE A 94 -1.72 7.03 0.83
N ASP A 95 -1.99 5.76 0.97
CA ASP A 95 -3.05 5.28 1.84
C ASP A 95 -2.49 4.78 3.18
N TRP A 96 -3.09 5.21 4.28
CA TRP A 96 -2.86 4.56 5.56
C TRP A 96 -3.21 3.07 5.48
N CYS A 97 -2.30 2.21 5.92
CA CYS A 97 -2.52 0.78 6.03
C CYS A 97 -2.49 0.40 7.52
N ASP A 98 -3.56 -0.23 7.99
CA ASP A 98 -3.68 -0.68 9.37
C ASP A 98 -3.31 -2.17 9.53
N GLY A 99 -3.33 -2.70 10.74
CA GLY A 99 -3.05 -4.11 11.03
C GLY A 99 -1.58 -4.51 10.91
N ILE A 100 -0.68 -3.59 10.59
CA ILE A 100 0.78 -3.80 10.56
C ILE A 100 1.50 -2.71 11.32
N TYR A 101 2.55 -3.09 12.04
CA TYR A 101 3.32 -2.23 12.93
C TYR A 101 4.80 -2.59 12.90
N PHE A 102 5.64 -1.61 13.20
CA PHE A 102 7.09 -1.82 13.29
C PHE A 102 7.58 -1.47 14.69
N SER A 103 8.41 -2.38 15.26
CA SER A 103 9.17 -2.15 16.48
C SER A 103 10.64 -2.30 16.15
N GLY A 104 11.31 -1.20 15.80
CA GLY A 104 12.63 -1.25 15.20
C GLY A 104 12.60 -2.03 13.88
N GLU A 105 13.33 -3.13 13.81
CA GLU A 105 13.39 -4.01 12.65
C GLU A 105 12.28 -5.08 12.62
N ILE A 106 11.56 -5.24 13.74
CA ILE A 106 10.52 -6.28 13.87
C ILE A 106 9.24 -5.81 13.18
N VAL A 107 8.66 -6.71 12.40
CA VAL A 107 7.33 -6.54 11.80
C VAL A 107 6.32 -7.32 12.62
N CYS A 108 5.29 -6.64 13.10
CA CYS A 108 4.18 -7.21 13.85
C CYS A 108 2.86 -6.99 13.11
N CYS A 109 1.97 -7.97 13.15
CA CYS A 109 0.63 -7.87 12.58
C CYS A 109 -0.47 -8.19 13.59
N ILE A 110 -1.62 -7.56 13.39
CA ILE A 110 -2.87 -7.83 14.13
C ILE A 110 -3.95 -8.14 13.10
N LYS A 111 -4.77 -9.17 13.37
CA LYS A 111 -5.89 -9.57 12.50
C LYS A 111 -7.20 -8.90 12.86
N ASP A 112 -7.42 -8.69 14.16
CA ASP A 112 -8.69 -8.14 14.65
C ASP A 112 -8.70 -6.62 14.51
N PRO A 113 -9.53 -6.05 13.63
CA PRO A 113 -9.59 -4.61 13.42
C PRO A 113 -9.96 -3.81 14.67
N ALA A 114 -10.68 -4.43 15.61
CA ALA A 114 -11.04 -3.78 16.89
C ALA A 114 -9.80 -3.52 17.79
N GLN A 115 -8.68 -4.19 17.51
CA GLN A 115 -7.43 -4.03 18.25
C GLN A 115 -6.44 -3.10 17.54
N PHE A 116 -6.77 -2.56 16.38
CA PHE A 116 -5.89 -1.65 15.66
C PHE A 116 -5.63 -0.39 16.45
N SER A 117 -4.36 0.00 16.55
CA SER A 117 -3.90 1.15 17.32
C SER A 117 -2.74 1.86 16.62
N ASP A 118 -2.18 2.90 17.22
CA ASP A 118 -1.01 3.62 16.70
C ASP A 118 0.28 3.24 17.42
N THR A 119 0.24 2.25 18.29
CA THR A 119 1.40 1.69 18.99
C THR A 119 1.78 0.33 18.40
N ALA A 120 3.08 0.07 18.29
CA ALA A 120 3.59 -1.22 17.83
C ALA A 120 3.19 -2.33 18.81
N ASN A 121 2.38 -3.27 18.34
CA ASN A 121 1.92 -4.44 19.07
C ASN A 121 1.55 -5.56 18.07
N GLY A 122 1.06 -6.68 18.57
CA GLY A 122 0.60 -7.80 17.74
C GLY A 122 1.60 -8.95 17.66
N THR A 123 1.31 -9.89 16.75
CA THR A 123 2.14 -11.06 16.51
C THR A 123 3.33 -10.70 15.63
N MET A 124 4.53 -11.06 16.08
CA MET A 124 5.74 -10.96 15.24
C MET A 124 5.62 -11.89 14.05
N VAL A 125 5.78 -11.34 12.85
CA VAL A 125 5.70 -12.07 11.59
C VAL A 125 7.03 -12.13 10.84
N GLY A 126 8.00 -11.31 11.21
CA GLY A 126 9.32 -11.29 10.59
C GLY A 126 10.10 -10.03 10.91
N THR A 127 11.12 -9.79 10.11
CA THR A 127 11.94 -8.57 10.17
C THR A 127 11.86 -7.82 8.86
N ARG A 128 12.10 -6.50 8.90
CA ARG A 128 12.14 -5.64 7.72
C ARG A 128 13.57 -5.28 7.34
N ALA A 129 13.78 -4.94 6.08
CA ALA A 129 15.00 -4.31 5.61
C ALA A 129 15.28 -3.01 6.40
N THR A 130 16.55 -2.69 6.59
CA THR A 130 17.03 -1.53 7.39
C THR A 130 17.51 -0.36 6.53
N SER A 131 17.24 -0.41 5.23
CA SER A 131 17.53 0.65 4.27
C SER A 131 16.37 0.81 3.29
N SER A 132 16.36 1.92 2.57
CA SER A 132 15.37 2.21 1.54
C SER A 132 15.97 1.93 0.18
N ASP A 133 15.34 1.06 -0.60
CA ASP A 133 15.70 0.78 -2.00
C ASP A 133 14.59 -0.07 -2.66
N TYR A 134 14.81 -0.52 -3.90
CA TYR A 134 13.95 -1.47 -4.58
C TYR A 134 13.95 -2.83 -3.88
N ILE A 135 12.77 -3.41 -3.78
CA ILE A 135 12.55 -4.68 -3.09
C ILE A 135 13.30 -5.81 -3.83
N SER A 136 14.06 -6.60 -3.09
CA SER A 136 14.76 -7.79 -3.62
C SER A 136 14.29 -9.09 -2.99
N GLU A 137 13.91 -9.07 -1.71
CA GLU A 137 13.44 -10.25 -1.01
C GLU A 137 12.26 -9.92 -0.08
N TRP A 138 11.39 -10.90 0.11
CA TRP A 138 10.25 -10.84 1.01
C TRP A 138 10.46 -11.74 2.22
N THR A 139 9.94 -11.34 3.38
CA THR A 139 9.85 -12.24 4.54
C THR A 139 9.09 -13.50 4.16
N ASN A 140 9.39 -14.58 4.88
CA ASN A 140 8.59 -15.80 4.88
C ASN A 140 7.93 -15.93 6.27
N PRO A 141 6.71 -15.40 6.48
CA PRO A 141 6.07 -15.42 7.77
C PRO A 141 5.82 -16.86 8.25
N THR A 142 6.30 -17.17 9.46
CA THR A 142 6.12 -18.50 10.07
C THR A 142 5.02 -18.53 11.12
N ALA A 143 4.47 -17.37 11.50
CA ALA A 143 3.39 -17.26 12.45
C ALA A 143 2.08 -17.75 11.83
N SER A 144 1.47 -18.78 12.45
CA SER A 144 0.25 -19.40 11.95
C SER A 144 -0.89 -18.39 11.79
N GLY A 145 -1.47 -18.42 10.60
CA GLY A 145 -2.55 -17.53 10.20
C GLY A 145 -2.11 -16.14 9.76
N PHE A 146 -0.80 -15.89 9.63
CA PHE A 146 -0.22 -14.66 9.10
C PHE A 146 0.61 -14.93 7.85
N GLU A 147 0.38 -16.03 7.15
CA GLU A 147 1.11 -16.46 5.97
C GLU A 147 1.05 -15.42 4.82
N TYR A 148 0.01 -14.56 4.83
CA TYR A 148 -0.14 -13.45 3.90
C TYR A 148 0.80 -12.27 4.18
N ALA A 149 1.37 -12.18 5.39
CA ALA A 149 2.03 -10.96 5.88
C ALA A 149 3.46 -10.79 5.36
N LEU A 150 3.63 -10.85 4.03
CA LEU A 150 4.91 -10.62 3.36
C LEU A 150 5.32 -9.15 3.51
N TYR A 151 6.55 -8.91 3.97
CA TYR A 151 7.15 -7.58 4.03
C TYR A 151 8.61 -7.66 3.49
N PRO A 152 9.14 -6.61 2.84
CA PRO A 152 10.53 -6.64 2.35
C PRO A 152 11.53 -6.80 3.51
N ASN A 153 12.34 -7.85 3.44
CA ASN A 153 13.44 -8.08 4.37
C ASN A 153 14.82 -7.77 3.76
N ALA A 154 14.88 -7.63 2.43
CA ALA A 154 16.05 -7.10 1.74
C ALA A 154 15.66 -6.16 0.59
N VAL A 155 16.49 -5.14 0.36
CA VAL A 155 16.30 -4.10 -0.66
C VAL A 155 17.64 -3.85 -1.37
N HIS A 156 17.86 -4.56 -2.47
CA HIS A 156 19.04 -4.47 -3.31
C HIS A 156 18.66 -4.55 -4.80
N GLY A 157 17.38 -4.32 -5.10
CA GLY A 157 16.86 -4.36 -6.45
C GLY A 157 17.16 -3.10 -7.26
N THR A 158 16.51 -3.00 -8.39
CA THR A 158 16.51 -1.82 -9.26
C THR A 158 15.14 -1.72 -9.92
N LYS A 159 14.83 -0.62 -10.58
CA LYS A 159 13.61 -0.47 -11.39
C LYS A 159 13.43 -1.54 -12.50
N ASN A 160 14.46 -2.32 -12.80
CA ASN A 160 14.47 -3.37 -13.81
C ASN A 160 14.51 -4.77 -13.21
N THR A 161 14.51 -4.91 -11.89
CA THR A 161 14.48 -6.20 -11.23
C THR A 161 13.06 -6.76 -11.19
N TYR A 162 12.93 -8.01 -10.75
CA TYR A 162 11.66 -8.73 -10.71
C TYR A 162 10.57 -7.98 -9.94
N VAL A 163 10.89 -7.46 -8.75
CA VAL A 163 10.05 -6.47 -8.05
C VAL A 163 10.65 -5.10 -8.31
N CYS A 164 9.95 -4.28 -9.08
CA CYS A 164 10.43 -2.97 -9.50
C CYS A 164 9.92 -1.83 -8.62
N ASP A 165 9.26 -2.16 -7.51
CA ASP A 165 8.70 -1.19 -6.58
C ASP A 165 9.63 -0.95 -5.39
N TYR A 166 9.57 0.25 -4.87
CA TYR A 166 10.44 0.75 -3.80
C TYR A 166 9.85 0.50 -2.41
N CYS A 167 10.71 0.22 -1.44
CA CYS A 167 10.35 0.16 -0.03
C CYS A 167 11.11 1.24 0.73
N GLU A 168 10.37 2.10 1.41
CA GLU A 168 10.95 3.14 2.28
C GLU A 168 11.09 2.63 3.71
N TYR A 169 12.29 2.75 4.24
CA TYR A 169 12.60 2.47 5.64
C TYR A 169 12.83 3.76 6.42
N GLY A 170 12.36 3.82 7.65
CA GLY A 170 12.70 4.83 8.62
C GLY A 170 12.87 4.22 10.01
N PRO A 171 13.98 4.49 10.72
CA PRO A 171 14.26 3.85 12.00
C PRO A 171 13.23 4.17 13.08
N SER A 172 12.57 5.33 12.99
CA SER A 172 11.47 5.76 13.86
C SER A 172 10.08 5.51 13.30
N GLY A 173 9.99 4.91 12.10
CA GLY A 173 8.70 4.57 11.48
C GLY A 173 8.07 3.39 12.22
N ILE A 174 6.82 3.56 12.68
CA ILE A 174 6.08 2.55 13.43
C ILE A 174 4.82 2.07 12.71
N VAL A 175 4.43 2.72 11.60
CA VAL A 175 3.21 2.41 10.84
C VAL A 175 3.49 2.42 9.36
N LEU A 176 2.62 1.78 8.59
CA LEU A 176 2.74 1.63 7.15
C LEU A 176 1.80 2.59 6.40
N ARG A 177 2.33 3.16 5.34
CA ARG A 177 1.57 3.73 4.22
C ARG A 177 1.85 2.92 2.96
N VAL A 178 0.88 2.78 2.08
CA VAL A 178 0.99 1.99 0.85
C VAL A 178 0.59 2.81 -0.37
N GLY A 179 0.92 2.29 -1.54
CA GLY A 179 0.74 3.00 -2.79
C GLY A 179 1.80 4.10 -2.94
N ALA A 180 1.52 5.08 -3.76
CA ALA A 180 2.42 6.18 -4.06
C ALA A 180 1.66 7.51 -4.01
N TYR A 181 2.36 8.62 -3.85
CA TYR A 181 1.75 9.93 -4.00
C TYR A 181 2.25 10.62 -5.28
N TYR A 182 1.56 11.67 -5.70
CA TYR A 182 1.76 12.40 -6.95
C TYR A 182 3.15 13.01 -7.19
N GLY A 183 4.08 12.88 -6.27
CA GLY A 183 5.44 13.45 -6.38
C GLY A 183 6.57 12.41 -6.44
N GLN A 184 6.27 11.11 -6.55
CA GLN A 184 7.28 10.06 -6.40
C GLN A 184 7.80 9.43 -7.70
N GLY A 185 7.25 9.78 -8.86
CA GLY A 185 7.73 9.26 -10.13
C GLY A 185 7.43 7.77 -10.35
N GLN A 186 8.24 7.11 -11.16
CA GLN A 186 8.03 5.74 -11.65
C GLN A 186 8.57 4.64 -10.72
N TYR A 187 8.93 4.97 -9.48
CA TYR A 187 9.52 4.01 -8.52
C TYR A 187 8.48 3.24 -7.72
N TYR A 188 7.21 3.53 -7.91
CA TYR A 188 6.15 3.15 -6.98
C TYR A 188 4.93 2.65 -7.74
N GLY A 189 4.76 1.34 -7.74
CA GLY A 189 3.57 0.66 -8.23
C GLY A 189 2.74 0.04 -7.10
N ALA A 190 2.01 -1.02 -7.42
CA ALA A 190 1.08 -1.66 -6.50
C ALA A 190 1.74 -2.26 -5.24
N PHE A 191 3.03 -2.56 -5.30
CA PHE A 191 3.78 -3.21 -4.21
C PHE A 191 4.64 -2.23 -3.40
N CYS A 192 4.54 -0.94 -3.66
CA CYS A 192 5.23 0.09 -2.89
C CYS A 192 4.79 0.08 -1.42
N LEU A 193 5.77 0.17 -0.53
CA LEU A 193 5.59 0.16 0.91
C LEU A 193 6.39 1.30 1.54
N TYR A 194 5.74 2.12 2.35
CA TYR A 194 6.35 3.27 2.99
C TYR A 194 6.31 3.14 4.52
N GLY A 195 7.37 2.55 5.08
CA GLY A 195 7.53 2.31 6.51
C GLY A 195 8.28 3.41 7.26
N ASN A 196 8.42 4.60 6.66
CA ASN A 196 9.13 5.75 7.22
C ASN A 196 8.17 6.82 7.74
N GLY A 197 7.23 6.48 8.61
CA GLY A 197 6.27 7.46 9.08
C GLY A 197 5.73 7.20 10.47
N GLY A 198 5.40 8.31 11.15
CA GLY A 198 4.63 8.29 12.38
C GLY A 198 3.13 8.34 12.10
N ALA A 199 2.33 7.71 12.95
CA ALA A 199 0.87 7.66 12.84
C ALA A 199 0.18 9.04 12.93
N SER A 200 0.85 10.03 13.52
CA SER A 200 0.36 11.40 13.66
C SER A 200 0.56 12.28 12.42
N SER A 201 1.21 11.78 11.37
CA SER A 201 1.37 12.55 10.14
C SER A 201 0.01 12.89 9.52
N ALA A 202 -0.17 14.17 9.14
CA ALA A 202 -1.40 14.66 8.52
C ALA A 202 -1.02 15.61 7.38
N ARG A 203 -0.76 15.04 6.20
CA ARG A 203 -0.27 15.76 5.02
C ARG A 203 -1.29 15.66 3.88
N SER A 204 -1.18 16.55 2.88
CA SER A 204 -2.03 16.53 1.70
C SER A 204 -1.80 15.34 0.77
N ASP A 205 -0.64 14.70 0.89
CA ASP A 205 -0.24 13.52 0.12
C ASP A 205 -0.58 12.19 0.84
N ILE A 206 -1.37 12.23 1.92
CA ILE A 206 -1.79 11.05 2.68
C ILE A 206 -3.31 11.00 2.77
N GLY A 207 -3.86 9.91 2.26
CA GLY A 207 -5.27 9.55 2.32
C GLY A 207 -5.53 8.30 3.14
N CYS A 208 -6.73 7.78 2.99
CA CYS A 208 -7.12 6.49 3.55
C CYS A 208 -8.18 5.84 2.67
N ARG A 209 -8.25 4.52 2.75
CA ARG A 209 -9.32 3.71 2.15
C ARG A 209 -10.10 3.02 3.25
N LEU A 210 -11.35 2.78 2.98
CA LEU A 210 -12.18 1.94 3.82
C LEU A 210 -12.26 0.52 3.24
N GLN A 211 -12.50 -0.42 4.12
CA GLN A 211 -12.96 -1.76 3.79
C GLN A 211 -14.22 -2.07 4.59
N LYS A 212 -15.05 -2.96 4.09
CA LYS A 212 -16.22 -3.46 4.79
C LYS A 212 -16.02 -4.94 5.04
N LEU A 213 -16.02 -5.32 6.29
CA LEU A 213 -15.99 -6.73 6.71
C LEU A 213 -17.41 -7.22 7.00
N PRO A 214 -17.65 -8.53 6.85
CA PRO A 214 -18.97 -9.10 7.09
C PRO A 214 -19.44 -8.93 8.53
#